data_5b7364f34abc936979a2b189d66c5ab9
#
_entry.id   5b7364f34abc936979a2b189d66c5ab9
#
_cell.length_a   1.000
_cell.length_b   1.000
_cell.length_c   1.000
_cell.angle_alpha   90.00
_cell.angle_beta   90.00
_cell.angle_gamma   90.00
#
_symmetry.space_group_name_H-M   'P 1'
#
loop_
_entity.id
_entity.type
_entity.pdbx_description
1 polymer ?
#
loop_
_entity_poly.entity_id
_entity_poly.type
_entity_poly.pdbx_seq_one_letter_code
_entity_poly.pdbx_strand_id
1 'polypeptide(L)'
;HYVNRAHGQDQYFLEGEVLHFSKYSPSRLYGTSPILTLYNLVMTLIAMENYVNQSYTKSRMPRGLLAVQTRNMESMRSFWRSVKEKMETDPHFIPVMGIEAENGKGAIEWIKFMDSLKEMDYVAVKDDLRDRISAFYGVSKVFMADNTTSGGLNNEGMQILVTNRAVQMAQRVYNDYVFPYLVKQFGITDWKLKLP
;
A
#
# COMPACT_ATOMS: atom_id res chain seq x y z
N HIS A 1 35.55 -2.76 -13.56
CA HIS A 1 35.83 -2.94 -12.13
C HIS A 1 34.60 -2.54 -11.32
N TYR A 2 34.17 -3.39 -10.42
CA TYR A 2 33.14 -3.07 -9.42
C TYR A 2 33.84 -2.61 -8.14
N VAL A 3 33.35 -1.54 -7.54
CA VAL A 3 33.87 -1.01 -6.28
C VAL A 3 32.74 -1.01 -5.25
N ASN A 4 32.93 -1.72 -4.16
CA ASN A 4 32.03 -1.69 -3.02
C ASN A 4 32.58 -0.71 -1.98
N ARG A 5 31.78 0.31 -1.63
CA ARG A 5 32.11 1.35 -0.63
C ARG A 5 31.42 1.14 0.71
N ALA A 6 31.16 -0.10 1.07
CA ALA A 6 30.59 -0.41 2.38
C ALA A 6 31.66 -0.26 3.48
N HIS A 7 31.29 0.38 4.57
CA HIS A 7 32.12 0.52 5.79
C HIS A 7 33.44 1.31 5.65
N GLY A 8 33.48 2.28 4.71
CA GLY A 8 34.60 3.22 4.63
C GLY A 8 35.89 2.66 3.99
N GLN A 9 35.85 1.45 3.46
CA GLN A 9 36.93 0.87 2.67
C GLN A 9 36.43 0.53 1.27
N ASP A 10 37.15 0.96 0.25
CA ASP A 10 36.86 0.61 -1.15
C ASP A 10 37.38 -0.81 -1.42
N GLN A 11 36.47 -1.74 -1.69
CA GLN A 11 36.80 -3.09 -2.14
C GLN A 11 36.71 -3.14 -3.67
N TYR A 12 37.79 -3.53 -4.30
CA TYR A 12 37.91 -3.68 -5.76
C TYR A 12 37.73 -5.14 -6.15
N PHE A 13 36.88 -5.40 -7.12
CA PHE A 13 36.66 -6.74 -7.66
C PHE A 13 37.21 -6.82 -9.08
N LEU A 14 37.86 -7.93 -9.40
CA LEU A 14 38.34 -8.23 -10.72
C LEU A 14 37.18 -8.67 -11.64
N GLU A 15 37.45 -8.71 -12.92
CA GLU A 15 36.50 -9.21 -13.93
C GLU A 15 36.23 -10.71 -13.66
N GLY A 16 34.95 -11.07 -13.50
CA GLY A 16 34.52 -12.42 -13.19
C GLY A 16 34.27 -12.71 -11.72
N GLU A 17 34.75 -11.88 -10.78
CA GLU A 17 34.49 -12.08 -9.34
C GLU A 17 33.09 -11.62 -8.92
N VAL A 18 32.45 -10.75 -9.71
CA VAL A 18 31.11 -10.24 -9.44
C VAL A 18 30.17 -10.52 -10.60
N LEU A 19 29.07 -11.19 -10.30
CA LEU A 19 27.93 -11.36 -11.19
C LEU A 19 26.89 -10.32 -10.91
N HIS A 20 26.65 -9.42 -11.86
CA HIS A 20 25.64 -8.38 -11.73
C HIS A 20 24.41 -8.70 -12.57
N PHE A 21 23.29 -8.94 -11.91
CA PHE A 21 21.99 -9.11 -12.55
C PHE A 21 21.11 -7.91 -12.21
N SER A 22 20.56 -7.26 -13.23
CA SER A 22 19.63 -6.15 -13.04
C SER A 22 18.34 -6.37 -13.82
N LYS A 23 17.22 -6.09 -13.18
CA LYS A 23 15.89 -6.10 -13.80
C LYS A 23 15.36 -4.67 -13.83
N TYR A 24 14.71 -4.28 -14.94
CA TYR A 24 14.20 -2.92 -15.12
C TYR A 24 15.28 -1.84 -14.96
N SER A 25 16.32 -1.93 -15.79
CA SER A 25 17.41 -0.97 -15.76
C SER A 25 17.23 0.13 -16.82
N PRO A 26 16.73 1.32 -16.45
CA PRO A 26 16.67 2.48 -17.35
C PRO A 26 18.06 3.07 -17.61
N SER A 27 18.98 2.91 -16.65
CA SER A 27 20.37 3.29 -16.77
C SER A 27 21.23 2.08 -16.83
N ARG A 28 21.79 1.62 -17.79
CA ARG A 28 22.57 0.37 -18.01
C ARG A 28 23.40 -0.16 -16.82
N LEU A 29 23.53 0.59 -15.74
CA LEU A 29 24.36 0.26 -14.58
C LEU A 29 23.57 -0.36 -13.41
N TYR A 30 22.39 0.20 -13.10
CA TYR A 30 21.62 -0.24 -11.91
C TYR A 30 20.18 -0.56 -12.29
N GLY A 31 19.65 -1.62 -11.70
CA GLY A 31 18.23 -1.95 -11.81
C GLY A 31 17.36 -0.98 -10.99
N THR A 32 16.14 -0.76 -11.45
CA THR A 32 15.15 0.03 -10.71
C THR A 32 14.22 -0.89 -9.93
N SER A 33 13.98 -0.57 -8.68
CA SER A 33 13.04 -1.34 -7.87
C SER A 33 11.62 -1.24 -8.46
N PRO A 34 10.90 -2.35 -8.61
CA PRO A 34 9.49 -2.35 -8.99
C PRO A 34 8.62 -1.50 -8.06
N ILE A 35 8.98 -1.42 -6.78
CA ILE A 35 8.29 -0.61 -5.77
C ILE A 35 8.34 0.88 -6.11
N LEU A 36 9.42 1.36 -6.74
CA LEU A 36 9.48 2.77 -7.16
C LEU A 36 8.43 3.10 -8.22
N THR A 37 8.17 2.18 -9.14
CA THR A 37 7.13 2.34 -10.16
C THR A 37 5.73 2.34 -9.52
N LEU A 38 5.54 1.52 -8.49
CA LEU A 38 4.28 1.39 -7.76
C LEU A 38 4.18 2.32 -6.55
N TYR A 39 5.15 3.21 -6.35
CA TYR A 39 5.30 4.00 -5.12
C TYR A 39 3.99 4.67 -4.68
N ASN A 40 3.34 5.39 -5.58
CA ASN A 40 2.11 6.09 -5.26
C ASN A 40 0.96 5.14 -4.88
N LEU A 41 0.84 3.99 -5.56
CA LEU A 41 -0.20 2.99 -5.26
C LEU A 41 0.03 2.37 -3.88
N VAL A 42 1.27 1.99 -3.58
CA VAL A 42 1.65 1.41 -2.29
C VAL A 42 1.47 2.42 -1.16
N MET A 43 1.89 3.66 -1.35
CA MET A 43 1.71 4.72 -0.35
C MET A 43 0.25 5.05 -0.09
N THR A 44 -0.58 5.05 -1.14
CA THR A 44 -2.04 5.22 -1.00
C THR A 44 -2.65 4.10 -0.18
N LEU A 45 -2.28 2.84 -0.47
CA LEU A 45 -2.77 1.68 0.28
C LEU A 45 -2.37 1.76 1.76
N ILE A 46 -1.11 2.09 2.05
CA ILE A 46 -0.62 2.27 3.43
C ILE A 46 -1.36 3.41 4.13
N ALA A 47 -1.58 4.53 3.44
CA ALA A 47 -2.33 5.66 4.00
C ALA A 47 -3.78 5.29 4.33
N MET A 48 -4.43 4.52 3.47
CA MET A 48 -5.79 4.01 3.70
C MET A 48 -5.84 3.06 4.91
N GLU A 49 -4.92 2.12 5.02
CA GLU A 49 -4.84 1.20 6.18
C GLU A 49 -4.56 1.97 7.48
N ASN A 50 -3.67 2.94 7.44
CA ASN A 50 -3.39 3.82 8.58
C ASN A 50 -4.60 4.64 9.00
N TYR A 51 -5.36 5.16 8.03
CA TYR A 51 -6.59 5.90 8.28
C TYR A 51 -7.63 5.02 9.00
N VAL A 52 -7.85 3.81 8.49
CA VAL A 52 -8.77 2.85 9.11
C VAL A 52 -8.31 2.50 10.53
N ASN A 53 -7.03 2.17 10.70
CA ASN A 53 -6.46 1.85 12.01
C ASN A 53 -6.63 3.03 13.00
N GLN A 54 -6.33 4.25 12.57
CA GLN A 54 -6.51 5.43 13.41
C GLN A 54 -7.99 5.71 13.74
N SER A 55 -8.90 5.44 12.79
CA SER A 55 -10.34 5.60 13.03
C SER A 55 -10.88 4.64 14.08
N TYR A 56 -10.30 3.44 14.18
CA TYR A 56 -10.70 2.45 15.19
C TYR A 56 -9.98 2.61 16.53
N THR A 57 -8.69 2.96 16.51
CA THR A 57 -7.86 2.96 17.72
C THR A 57 -7.83 4.30 18.44
N LYS A 58 -7.89 5.40 17.68
CA LYS A 58 -7.64 6.74 18.26
C LYS A 58 -8.79 7.71 18.09
N SER A 59 -9.81 7.38 17.29
CA SER A 59 -10.96 8.28 16.97
C SER A 59 -10.59 9.77 16.89
N ARG A 60 -9.43 10.07 16.27
CA ARG A 60 -8.81 11.40 16.27
C ARG A 60 -9.65 12.51 15.64
N MET A 61 -10.66 12.13 14.86
CA MET A 61 -11.63 13.10 14.33
C MET A 61 -13.04 12.64 14.64
N PRO A 62 -13.85 13.50 15.26
CA PRO A 62 -15.25 13.21 15.48
C PRO A 62 -15.92 13.06 14.12
N ARG A 63 -16.78 12.06 13.99
CA ARG A 63 -17.57 11.83 12.77
C ARG A 63 -18.50 12.98 12.44
N GLY A 64 -18.75 13.83 13.39
CA GLY A 64 -19.58 15.02 13.28
C GLY A 64 -19.57 15.84 14.55
N LEU A 65 -20.26 16.95 14.50
CA LEU A 65 -20.45 17.89 15.60
C LEU A 65 -21.93 18.06 15.85
N LEU A 66 -22.33 17.99 17.11
CA LEU A 66 -23.68 18.37 17.51
C LEU A 66 -23.71 19.87 17.78
N ALA A 67 -24.31 20.63 16.87
CA ALA A 67 -24.51 22.06 17.03
C ALA A 67 -25.79 22.33 17.83
N VAL A 68 -25.63 22.97 18.99
CA VAL A 68 -26.74 23.36 19.84
C VAL A 68 -26.76 24.88 19.95
N GLN A 69 -27.84 25.49 19.60
CA GLN A 69 -27.99 26.94 19.70
C GLN A 69 -27.99 27.41 21.16
N THR A 70 -27.08 28.29 21.53
CA THR A 70 -26.93 28.87 22.85
C THR A 70 -26.59 30.35 22.78
N ARG A 71 -26.95 31.10 23.84
CA ARG A 71 -26.69 32.55 23.87
C ARG A 71 -25.32 32.98 24.35
N ASN A 72 -24.47 32.05 24.74
CA ASN A 72 -23.19 32.39 25.37
C ASN A 72 -21.99 32.02 24.54
N MET A 73 -21.40 33.00 23.86
CA MET A 73 -20.22 32.85 22.99
C MET A 73 -18.89 32.74 23.78
N GLU A 74 -18.81 33.17 24.99
CA GLU A 74 -17.59 33.21 25.80
C GLU A 74 -17.11 31.81 26.20
N SER A 75 -18.04 30.88 26.32
CA SER A 75 -17.75 29.48 26.62
C SER A 75 -17.17 28.69 25.44
N MET A 76 -17.22 29.21 24.22
CA MET A 76 -16.76 28.49 23.02
C MET A 76 -15.26 28.19 23.00
N ARG A 77 -14.42 29.12 23.46
CA ARG A 77 -12.95 28.93 23.47
C ARG A 77 -12.51 27.90 24.51
N SER A 78 -13.12 27.91 25.69
CA SER A 78 -12.87 26.91 26.73
C SER A 78 -13.38 25.55 26.31
N PHE A 79 -14.50 25.51 25.60
CA PHE A 79 -15.09 24.31 25.03
C PHE A 79 -14.14 23.61 24.04
N TRP A 80 -13.59 24.34 23.05
CA TRP A 80 -12.66 23.74 22.09
C TRP A 80 -11.41 23.14 22.72
N ARG A 81 -10.90 23.75 23.80
CA ARG A 81 -9.77 23.20 24.53
C ARG A 81 -10.13 21.89 25.22
N SER A 82 -11.30 21.84 25.87
CA SER A 82 -11.78 20.62 26.52
C SER A 82 -12.18 19.51 25.55
N VAL A 83 -12.69 19.89 24.38
CA VAL A 83 -13.00 18.93 23.29
C VAL A 83 -11.75 18.23 22.83
N LYS A 84 -10.68 18.97 22.56
CA LYS A 84 -9.42 18.41 22.10
C LYS A 84 -8.84 17.41 23.10
N GLU A 85 -8.84 17.77 24.38
CA GLU A 85 -8.34 16.93 25.48
C GLU A 85 -9.18 15.65 25.66
N LYS A 86 -10.51 15.77 25.58
CA LYS A 86 -11.42 14.62 25.69
C LYS A 86 -11.35 13.71 24.45
N MET A 87 -11.17 14.25 23.26
CA MET A 87 -11.00 13.44 22.04
C MET A 87 -9.72 12.61 22.05
N GLU A 88 -8.68 13.06 22.76
CA GLU A 88 -7.46 12.27 22.94
C GLU A 88 -7.66 11.10 23.91
N THR A 89 -8.60 11.24 24.85
CA THR A 89 -8.82 10.27 25.93
C THR A 89 -9.98 9.31 25.64
N ASP A 90 -11.05 9.80 24.99
CA ASP A 90 -12.25 9.02 24.68
C ASP A 90 -12.50 8.95 23.16
N PRO A 91 -12.32 7.76 22.55
CA PRO A 91 -12.55 7.55 21.13
C PRO A 91 -14.00 7.78 20.66
N HIS A 92 -14.95 7.70 21.54
CA HIS A 92 -16.39 7.85 21.23
C HIS A 92 -16.96 9.21 21.61
N PHE A 93 -16.12 10.14 22.05
CA PHE A 93 -16.58 11.47 22.43
C PHE A 93 -17.22 12.22 21.27
N ILE A 94 -18.44 12.68 21.47
CA ILE A 94 -19.17 13.52 20.52
C ILE A 94 -19.06 14.97 20.98
N PRO A 95 -18.35 15.84 20.24
CA PRO A 95 -18.29 17.25 20.59
C PRO A 95 -19.64 17.93 20.39
N VAL A 96 -20.07 18.69 21.38
CA VAL A 96 -21.29 19.49 21.32
C VAL A 96 -20.86 20.96 21.29
N MET A 97 -21.25 21.71 20.28
CA MET A 97 -20.96 23.13 20.16
C MET A 97 -22.21 23.96 20.35
N GLY A 98 -22.13 24.96 21.21
CA GLY A 98 -23.18 25.95 21.31
C GLY A 98 -23.06 27.02 20.23
N ILE A 99 -24.13 27.28 19.50
CA ILE A 99 -24.26 28.34 18.50
C ILE A 99 -25.29 29.37 19.02
N GLU A 100 -25.01 30.65 18.82
CA GLU A 100 -25.93 31.70 19.24
C GLU A 100 -27.21 31.72 18.40
N ALA A 101 -28.37 31.68 19.01
CA ALA A 101 -29.65 31.65 18.32
C ALA A 101 -30.15 33.08 18.08
N GLU A 102 -30.28 33.48 16.84
CA GLU A 102 -30.76 34.81 16.45
C GLU A 102 -32.27 35.01 16.72
N ASN A 103 -33.08 33.94 16.81
CA ASN A 103 -34.54 34.00 16.92
C ASN A 103 -35.17 33.13 18.02
N GLY A 104 -34.42 32.75 19.05
CA GLY A 104 -35.00 32.11 20.26
C GLY A 104 -35.54 30.69 20.07
N LYS A 105 -35.50 30.11 18.91
CA LYS A 105 -35.83 28.70 18.66
C LYS A 105 -34.54 27.90 18.64
N GLY A 106 -34.27 27.19 19.72
CA GLY A 106 -33.12 26.30 19.79
C GLY A 106 -33.27 25.15 18.76
N ALA A 107 -32.45 25.14 17.74
CA ALA A 107 -32.32 24.02 16.85
C ALA A 107 -31.08 23.20 17.25
N ILE A 108 -31.23 21.89 17.20
CA ILE A 108 -30.12 20.95 17.34
C ILE A 108 -29.81 20.45 15.91
N GLU A 109 -28.60 20.67 15.48
CA GLU A 109 -28.17 20.24 14.14
C GLU A 109 -26.93 19.33 14.26
N TRP A 110 -26.96 18.24 13.53
CA TRP A 110 -25.81 17.35 13.40
C TRP A 110 -25.02 17.72 12.14
N ILE A 111 -23.82 18.26 12.33
CA ILE A 111 -22.91 18.59 11.23
C ILE A 111 -21.96 17.42 11.04
N LYS A 112 -22.09 16.71 9.93
CA LYS A 112 -21.21 15.60 9.54
C LYS A 112 -19.91 16.15 8.96
N PHE A 113 -18.76 15.75 9.54
CA PHE A 113 -17.44 16.18 9.07
C PHE A 113 -16.79 15.18 8.13
N MET A 114 -17.12 13.91 8.27
CA MET A 114 -16.46 12.84 7.51
C MET A 114 -17.49 11.85 6.99
N ASP A 115 -17.23 11.40 5.79
CA ASP A 115 -17.99 10.31 5.21
C ASP A 115 -17.64 8.98 5.91
N SER A 116 -18.61 8.09 5.98
CA SER A 116 -18.35 6.75 6.48
C SER A 116 -17.43 5.99 5.53
N LEU A 117 -16.71 4.99 6.03
CA LEU A 117 -15.87 4.13 5.19
C LEU A 117 -16.65 3.49 4.03
N LYS A 118 -17.96 3.28 4.22
CA LYS A 118 -18.86 2.76 3.18
C LYS A 118 -19.13 3.81 2.10
N GLU A 119 -19.31 5.07 2.47
CA GLU A 119 -19.52 6.18 1.53
C GLU A 119 -18.25 6.50 0.74
N MET A 120 -17.09 6.24 1.30
CA MET A 120 -15.80 6.37 0.62
C MET A 120 -15.45 5.19 -0.29
N ASP A 121 -16.35 4.22 -0.43
CA ASP A 121 -16.09 2.97 -1.18
C ASP A 121 -14.75 2.31 -0.84
N TYR A 122 -14.37 2.38 0.44
CA TYR A 122 -13.05 1.95 0.93
C TYR A 122 -12.66 0.55 0.42
N VAL A 123 -13.60 -0.39 0.46
CA VAL A 123 -13.33 -1.78 0.06
C VAL A 123 -13.06 -1.85 -1.44
N ALA A 124 -13.87 -1.17 -2.27
CA ALA A 124 -13.69 -1.18 -3.72
C ALA A 124 -12.37 -0.54 -4.15
N VAL A 125 -12.01 0.59 -3.53
CA VAL A 125 -10.72 1.27 -3.81
C VAL A 125 -9.53 0.40 -3.37
N LYS A 126 -9.62 -0.23 -2.20
CA LYS A 126 -8.57 -1.14 -1.71
C LYS A 126 -8.38 -2.33 -2.64
N ASP A 127 -9.48 -2.92 -3.12
CA ASP A 127 -9.43 -4.04 -4.05
C ASP A 127 -8.85 -3.63 -5.41
N ASP A 128 -9.22 -2.46 -5.95
CA ASP A 128 -8.64 -1.93 -7.19
C ASP A 128 -7.13 -1.68 -7.05
N LEU A 129 -6.67 -1.08 -5.94
CA LEU A 129 -5.25 -0.88 -5.69
C LEU A 129 -4.49 -2.20 -5.61
N ARG A 130 -5.05 -3.19 -4.92
CA ARG A 130 -4.47 -4.53 -4.81
C ARG A 130 -4.38 -5.22 -6.15
N ASP A 131 -5.41 -5.06 -6.99
CA ASP A 131 -5.44 -5.61 -8.35
C ASP A 131 -4.37 -5.01 -9.25
N ARG A 132 -4.18 -3.71 -9.21
CA ARG A 132 -3.14 -3.02 -9.98
C ARG A 132 -1.74 -3.45 -9.55
N ILE A 133 -1.50 -3.60 -8.25
CA ILE A 133 -0.23 -4.11 -7.74
C ILE A 133 0.00 -5.54 -8.21
N SER A 134 -1.02 -6.40 -8.11
CA SER A 134 -0.96 -7.80 -8.55
C SER A 134 -0.67 -7.93 -10.04
N ALA A 135 -1.39 -7.16 -10.86
CA ALA A 135 -1.22 -7.13 -12.30
C ALA A 135 0.20 -6.73 -12.71
N PHE A 136 0.82 -5.79 -11.98
CA PHE A 136 2.20 -5.39 -12.23
C PHE A 136 3.19 -6.53 -12.02
N TYR A 137 2.98 -7.37 -11.01
CA TYR A 137 3.81 -8.55 -10.76
C TYR A 137 3.39 -9.77 -11.59
N GLY A 138 2.30 -9.69 -12.36
CA GLY A 138 1.77 -10.81 -13.12
C GLY A 138 1.20 -11.93 -12.24
N VAL A 139 0.84 -11.62 -11.00
CA VAL A 139 0.25 -12.57 -10.04
C VAL A 139 -1.26 -12.41 -10.05
N SER A 140 -1.99 -13.49 -10.30
CA SER A 140 -3.45 -13.49 -10.27
C SER A 140 -3.99 -13.50 -8.83
N LYS A 141 -5.18 -12.92 -8.63
CA LYS A 141 -5.94 -12.93 -7.37
C LYS A 141 -6.13 -14.33 -6.78
N VAL A 142 -6.29 -15.32 -7.61
CA VAL A 142 -6.46 -16.73 -7.19
C VAL A 142 -5.30 -17.19 -6.30
N PHE A 143 -4.07 -16.76 -6.61
CA PHE A 143 -2.89 -17.09 -5.80
C PHE A 143 -2.79 -16.28 -4.49
N MET A 144 -3.61 -15.25 -4.34
CA MET A 144 -3.71 -14.47 -3.11
C MET A 144 -4.88 -14.92 -2.22
N ALA A 145 -5.44 -16.09 -2.49
CA ALA A 145 -6.62 -16.65 -1.82
C ALA A 145 -7.87 -15.74 -1.87
N ASP A 146 -7.95 -14.89 -2.90
CA ASP A 146 -9.10 -14.04 -3.14
C ASP A 146 -10.08 -14.72 -4.07
N ASN A 147 -11.12 -15.33 -3.49
CA ASN A 147 -12.16 -16.07 -4.18
C ASN A 147 -13.34 -15.16 -4.63
N THR A 148 -13.21 -13.83 -4.52
CA THR A 148 -14.29 -12.90 -4.88
C THR A 148 -14.46 -12.71 -6.38
N THR A 149 -13.63 -13.33 -7.21
CA THR A 149 -13.78 -13.33 -8.66
C THR A 149 -15.02 -14.12 -9.06
N SER A 150 -16.12 -13.41 -9.19
CA SER A 150 -17.37 -13.95 -9.73
C SER A 150 -17.23 -14.27 -11.22
N GLY A 151 -16.87 -15.48 -11.53
CA GLY A 151 -16.79 -15.90 -12.92
C GLY A 151 -16.31 -17.33 -13.03
N GLY A 152 -17.15 -18.27 -12.81
CA GLY A 152 -17.02 -19.71 -13.07
C GLY A 152 -15.63 -20.34 -13.28
N LEU A 153 -15.58 -21.63 -13.26
CA LEU A 153 -14.37 -22.47 -13.41
C LEU A 153 -13.42 -22.04 -14.57
N ASN A 154 -13.99 -21.48 -15.65
CA ASN A 154 -13.22 -21.02 -16.81
C ASN A 154 -12.36 -19.77 -16.50
N ASN A 155 -12.79 -18.89 -15.60
CA ASN A 155 -12.03 -17.69 -15.27
C ASN A 155 -10.83 -18.02 -14.37
N GLU A 156 -10.98 -18.95 -13.45
CA GLU A 156 -9.87 -19.42 -12.61
C GLU A 156 -8.79 -20.11 -13.45
N GLY A 157 -9.19 -20.96 -14.39
CA GLY A 157 -8.27 -21.62 -15.33
C GLY A 157 -7.47 -20.60 -16.17
N MET A 158 -8.11 -19.56 -16.67
CA MET A 158 -7.44 -18.50 -17.42
C MET A 158 -6.47 -17.70 -16.54
N GLN A 159 -6.83 -17.41 -15.30
CA GLN A 159 -5.95 -16.70 -14.36
C GLN A 159 -4.71 -17.53 -13.99
N ILE A 160 -4.87 -18.83 -13.76
CA ILE A 160 -3.76 -19.76 -13.54
C ILE A 160 -2.85 -19.78 -14.76
N LEU A 161 -3.42 -19.83 -15.97
CA LEU A 161 -2.65 -19.85 -17.21
C LEU A 161 -1.84 -18.59 -17.43
N VAL A 162 -2.41 -17.42 -17.13
CA VAL A 162 -1.69 -16.12 -17.21
C VAL A 162 -0.54 -16.07 -16.21
N THR A 163 -0.76 -16.50 -14.97
CA THR A 163 0.28 -16.53 -13.94
C THR A 163 1.40 -17.53 -14.30
N ASN A 164 1.05 -18.73 -14.77
CA ASN A 164 2.03 -19.71 -15.23
C ASN A 164 2.87 -19.16 -16.38
N ARG A 165 2.29 -18.38 -17.28
CA ARG A 165 3.01 -17.72 -18.37
C ARG A 165 4.03 -16.70 -17.86
N ALA A 166 3.66 -15.89 -16.86
CA ALA A 166 4.56 -14.94 -16.21
C ALA A 166 5.71 -15.65 -15.49
N VAL A 167 5.43 -16.75 -14.79
CA VAL A 167 6.45 -17.60 -14.14
C VAL A 167 7.39 -18.23 -15.17
N GLN A 168 6.87 -18.79 -16.25
CA GLN A 168 7.67 -19.39 -17.31
C GLN A 168 8.61 -18.37 -17.98
N MET A 169 8.15 -17.13 -18.18
CA MET A 169 9.02 -16.07 -18.70
C MET A 169 10.19 -15.77 -17.76
N ALA A 170 9.92 -15.67 -16.45
CA ALA A 170 10.97 -15.48 -15.47
C ALA A 170 11.95 -16.67 -15.42
N GLN A 171 11.42 -17.90 -15.45
CA GLN A 171 12.24 -19.13 -15.48
C GLN A 171 13.14 -19.20 -16.71
N ARG A 172 12.67 -18.76 -17.90
CA ARG A 172 13.51 -18.68 -19.10
C ARG A 172 14.71 -17.77 -18.92
N VAL A 173 14.53 -16.60 -18.32
CA VAL A 173 15.65 -15.68 -18.04
C VAL A 173 16.71 -16.37 -17.15
N TYR A 174 16.29 -17.10 -16.11
CA TYR A 174 17.23 -17.85 -15.28
C TYR A 174 17.88 -19.00 -16.04
N ASN A 175 17.11 -19.76 -16.81
CA ASN A 175 17.62 -20.93 -17.53
C ASN A 175 18.56 -20.55 -18.67
N ASP A 176 18.29 -19.44 -19.38
CA ASP A 176 19.02 -19.09 -20.60
C ASP A 176 20.22 -18.17 -20.33
N TYR A 177 20.16 -17.36 -19.27
CA TYR A 177 21.21 -16.37 -18.99
C TYR A 177 21.93 -16.59 -17.66
N VAL A 178 21.20 -16.80 -16.57
CA VAL A 178 21.79 -16.83 -15.23
C VAL A 178 22.52 -18.15 -14.97
N PHE A 179 21.85 -19.26 -15.17
CA PHE A 179 22.44 -20.58 -14.86
C PHE A 179 23.60 -20.98 -15.77
N PRO A 180 23.56 -20.77 -17.08
CA PRO A 180 24.72 -21.06 -17.92
C PRO A 180 25.95 -20.24 -17.53
N TYR A 181 25.74 -18.99 -17.14
CA TYR A 181 26.83 -18.15 -16.70
C TYR A 181 27.42 -18.63 -15.36
N LEU A 182 26.60 -18.98 -14.39
CA LEU A 182 27.03 -19.54 -13.11
C LEU A 182 27.81 -20.85 -13.29
N VAL A 183 27.25 -21.78 -14.04
CA VAL A 183 27.87 -23.08 -14.31
C VAL A 183 29.27 -22.90 -14.97
N LYS A 184 29.35 -21.96 -15.91
CA LYS A 184 30.63 -21.62 -16.58
C LYS A 184 31.66 -21.06 -15.62
N GLN A 185 31.26 -20.18 -14.66
CA GLN A 185 32.15 -19.59 -13.69
C GLN A 185 32.70 -20.62 -12.69
N PHE A 186 31.90 -21.62 -12.34
CA PHE A 186 32.34 -22.73 -11.49
C PHE A 186 33.15 -23.80 -12.25
N GLY A 187 33.39 -23.63 -13.53
CA GLY A 187 34.14 -24.59 -14.35
C GLY A 187 33.42 -25.93 -14.53
N ILE A 188 32.13 -25.99 -14.32
CA ILE A 188 31.33 -27.21 -14.44
C ILE A 188 30.92 -27.38 -15.90
N THR A 189 31.36 -28.45 -16.54
CA THR A 189 31.07 -28.72 -17.97
C THR A 189 29.97 -29.76 -18.17
N ASP A 190 29.80 -30.66 -17.21
CA ASP A 190 28.97 -31.86 -17.35
C ASP A 190 27.55 -31.73 -16.87
N TRP A 191 27.23 -30.61 -16.20
CA TRP A 191 25.92 -30.38 -15.57
C TRP A 191 25.25 -29.11 -16.08
N LYS A 192 23.95 -29.16 -16.21
CA LYS A 192 23.10 -27.99 -16.49
C LYS A 192 22.15 -27.75 -15.35
N LEU A 193 22.15 -26.53 -14.80
CA LEU A 193 21.11 -26.09 -13.90
C LEU A 193 19.90 -25.66 -14.73
N LYS A 194 18.72 -26.08 -14.34
CA LYS A 194 17.46 -25.71 -14.99
C LYS A 194 16.33 -25.69 -13.99
N LEU A 195 15.51 -24.64 -14.03
CA LEU A 195 14.19 -24.62 -13.38
C LEU A 195 13.20 -25.42 -14.21
N PRO A 196 12.24 -26.09 -13.56
CA PRO A 196 11.22 -26.90 -14.23
C PRO A 196 10.33 -26.06 -15.15
#